data_709d7b7b87a60ffdd541872f15ad65d7
#
_entry.id   709d7b7b87a60ffdd541872f15ad65d7
#
_cell.length_a   1.000
_cell.length_b   1.000
_cell.length_c   1.000
_cell.angle_alpha   90.00
_cell.angle_beta   90.00
_cell.angle_gamma   90.00
#
_symmetry.space_group_name_H-M   'P 1'
#
loop_
_entity.id
_entity.type
_entity.pdbx_description
1 polymer ?
#
loop_
_entity_poly.entity_id
_entity_poly.type
_entity_poly.pdbx_seq_one_letter_code
_entity_poly.pdbx_strand_id
1 'polypeptide(L)'
;LVGFRERFRFPHVLILLPASIAAVWLLNVVRIVLLILVGHAGYSDIALGGFHSKAGWLFFCATALGAVWASQRVRWFARDPTEPESEVINPSAPFLLPLLAVVATALVSGLFAGELDYFYPVRVLVGLLVLAWYRRDYLEGFRAHLRGRSILSWQAVAVGIGVYALWIGITALTDPFAAESPPEALAVMAPPLAAVWIIGRLLGAILVVPVVEELAFRGFLLRRIIGSEFETVRYERWSWPAAIGSSLVFAAFHQQWIGGFVAGLLYAYAQKRRGLLSDAIVAHAVTNALIAAQVLLAGHWSLW
;
A
#
# COMPACT_ATOMS: atom_id res chain seq x y z
N LEU A 1 -21.48 9.72 -6.48
CA LEU A 1 -22.95 9.62 -6.61
C LEU A 1 -23.46 10.35 -7.85
N VAL A 2 -23.05 11.59 -8.08
CA VAL A 2 -23.55 12.42 -9.21
C VAL A 2 -23.25 11.80 -10.57
N GLY A 3 -22.04 11.28 -10.79
CA GLY A 3 -21.61 10.65 -12.05
C GLY A 3 -22.34 9.33 -12.38
N PHE A 4 -23.05 8.73 -11.43
CA PHE A 4 -23.79 7.48 -11.58
C PHE A 4 -25.26 7.62 -11.19
N ARG A 5 -25.83 8.81 -11.38
CA ARG A 5 -27.17 9.17 -10.93
C ARG A 5 -28.26 8.17 -11.37
N GLU A 6 -28.11 7.56 -12.54
CA GLU A 6 -29.09 6.62 -13.09
C GLU A 6 -29.16 5.30 -12.29
N ARG A 7 -28.09 4.93 -11.58
CA ARG A 7 -28.02 3.70 -10.77
C ARG A 7 -28.65 3.84 -9.39
N PHE A 8 -28.92 5.06 -8.93
CA PHE A 8 -29.39 5.32 -7.57
C PHE A 8 -30.77 5.94 -7.52
N ARG A 9 -31.50 5.66 -6.43
CA ARG A 9 -32.80 6.30 -6.13
C ARG A 9 -32.56 7.62 -5.40
N PHE A 10 -32.62 8.71 -6.14
CA PHE A 10 -32.62 10.05 -5.55
C PHE A 10 -34.04 10.43 -5.10
N PRO A 11 -34.19 11.12 -3.91
CA PRO A 11 -33.14 11.61 -3.02
C PRO A 11 -32.64 10.61 -1.96
N HIS A 12 -33.18 9.39 -1.90
CA HIS A 12 -32.93 8.43 -0.80
C HIS A 12 -31.44 8.16 -0.56
N VAL A 13 -30.64 8.00 -1.64
CA VAL A 13 -29.21 7.73 -1.53
C VAL A 13 -28.44 8.85 -0.81
N LEU A 14 -28.97 10.09 -0.79
CA LEU A 14 -28.35 11.22 -0.11
C LEU A 14 -28.35 11.06 1.42
N ILE A 15 -29.27 10.24 1.97
CA ILE A 15 -29.33 9.94 3.40
C ILE A 15 -28.08 9.21 3.87
N LEU A 16 -27.37 8.49 2.97
CA LEU A 16 -26.10 7.86 3.31
C LEU A 16 -25.05 8.87 3.78
N LEU A 17 -25.09 10.11 3.34
CA LEU A 17 -24.12 11.14 3.76
C LEU A 17 -24.29 11.47 5.27
N PRO A 18 -25.47 11.98 5.74
CA PRO A 18 -25.64 12.26 7.17
C PRO A 18 -25.56 10.98 8.01
N ALA A 19 -26.01 9.83 7.50
CA ALA A 19 -25.90 8.55 8.20
C ALA A 19 -24.42 8.14 8.39
N SER A 20 -23.59 8.31 7.37
CA SER A 20 -22.13 8.06 7.48
C SER A 20 -21.46 9.01 8.46
N ILE A 21 -21.82 10.30 8.47
CA ILE A 21 -21.31 11.27 9.44
C ILE A 21 -21.67 10.84 10.85
N ALA A 22 -22.94 10.50 11.10
CA ALA A 22 -23.41 10.03 12.40
C ALA A 22 -22.70 8.73 12.82
N ALA A 23 -22.51 7.78 11.90
CA ALA A 23 -21.80 6.53 12.15
C ALA A 23 -20.33 6.80 12.54
N VAL A 24 -19.60 7.65 11.80
CA VAL A 24 -18.22 8.01 12.13
C VAL A 24 -18.13 8.70 13.48
N TRP A 25 -19.08 9.57 13.80
CA TRP A 25 -19.14 10.22 15.11
C TRP A 25 -19.38 9.23 16.25
N LEU A 26 -20.34 8.31 16.12
CA LEU A 26 -20.60 7.25 17.11
C LEU A 26 -19.38 6.33 17.28
N LEU A 27 -18.76 5.90 16.17
CA LEU A 27 -17.55 5.08 16.20
C LEU A 27 -16.37 5.82 16.85
N ASN A 28 -16.30 7.16 16.70
CA ASN A 28 -15.30 7.94 17.42
C ASN A 28 -15.56 7.94 18.94
N VAL A 29 -16.83 8.00 19.39
CA VAL A 29 -17.16 7.85 20.82
C VAL A 29 -16.74 6.46 21.31
N VAL A 30 -17.07 5.41 20.57
CA VAL A 30 -16.63 4.03 20.90
C VAL A 30 -15.10 3.96 20.97
N ARG A 31 -14.38 4.58 20.04
CA ARG A 31 -12.92 4.64 20.05
C ARG A 31 -12.39 5.27 21.35
N ILE A 32 -12.95 6.40 21.77
CA ILE A 32 -12.54 7.10 23.01
C ILE A 32 -12.76 6.19 24.23
N VAL A 33 -13.91 5.53 24.33
CA VAL A 33 -14.19 4.59 25.41
C VAL A 33 -13.18 3.44 25.42
N LEU A 34 -12.90 2.85 24.26
CA LEU A 34 -11.91 1.76 24.14
C LEU A 34 -10.50 2.23 24.49
N LEU A 35 -10.09 3.44 24.10
CA LEU A 35 -8.81 4.04 24.48
C LEU A 35 -8.66 4.12 26.02
N ILE A 36 -9.71 4.58 26.70
CA ILE A 36 -9.73 4.68 28.17
C ILE A 36 -9.62 3.28 28.80
N LEU A 37 -10.38 2.32 28.30
CA LEU A 37 -10.39 0.94 28.81
C LEU A 37 -9.04 0.24 28.62
N VAL A 38 -8.43 0.38 27.43
CA VAL A 38 -7.13 -0.20 27.11
C VAL A 38 -6.03 0.43 27.96
N GLY A 39 -6.05 1.76 28.12
CA GLY A 39 -5.13 2.47 29.00
C GLY A 39 -5.28 2.08 30.46
N HIS A 40 -6.52 1.94 30.96
CA HIS A 40 -6.82 1.52 32.33
C HIS A 40 -6.40 0.06 32.60
N ALA A 41 -6.44 -0.80 31.56
CA ALA A 41 -5.96 -2.18 31.64
C ALA A 41 -4.42 -2.31 31.67
N GLY A 42 -3.68 -1.19 31.67
CA GLY A 42 -2.22 -1.17 31.75
C GLY A 42 -1.50 -1.12 30.40
N TYR A 43 -2.23 -1.05 29.28
CA TYR A 43 -1.66 -1.02 27.92
C TYR A 43 -1.62 0.42 27.36
N SER A 44 -1.08 1.36 28.13
CA SER A 44 -1.02 2.79 27.77
C SER A 44 -0.30 3.06 26.46
N ASP A 45 0.78 2.33 26.17
CA ASP A 45 1.57 2.50 24.95
C ASP A 45 0.77 2.11 23.68
N ILE A 46 -0.04 1.05 23.78
CA ILE A 46 -0.98 0.65 22.72
C ILE A 46 -2.09 1.69 22.59
N ALA A 47 -2.65 2.15 23.71
CA ALA A 47 -3.75 3.11 23.71
C ALA A 47 -3.32 4.44 23.07
N LEU A 48 -2.18 5.00 23.48
CA LEU A 48 -1.67 6.29 23.02
C LEU A 48 -0.96 6.21 21.65
N GLY A 49 -0.43 5.05 21.32
CA GLY A 49 0.29 4.78 20.05
C GLY A 49 -0.62 4.34 18.92
N GLY A 50 -0.54 3.05 18.57
CA GLY A 50 -1.18 2.48 17.39
C GLY A 50 -2.71 2.59 17.40
N PHE A 51 -3.35 2.26 18.54
CA PHE A 51 -4.81 2.28 18.62
C PHE A 51 -5.39 3.69 18.42
N HIS A 52 -4.81 4.70 19.06
CA HIS A 52 -5.25 6.08 18.91
C HIS A 52 -5.23 6.54 17.45
N SER A 53 -4.16 6.27 16.72
CA SER A 53 -4.01 6.75 15.33
C SER A 53 -4.74 5.88 14.31
N LYS A 54 -4.75 4.54 14.46
CA LYS A 54 -5.24 3.61 13.43
C LYS A 54 -6.72 3.26 13.55
N ALA A 55 -7.29 3.22 14.77
CA ALA A 55 -8.70 2.89 14.97
C ALA A 55 -9.64 3.87 14.23
N GLY A 56 -9.31 5.16 14.22
CA GLY A 56 -10.08 6.17 13.48
C GLY A 56 -10.12 5.88 11.97
N TRP A 57 -8.99 5.53 11.38
CA TRP A 57 -8.89 5.17 9.97
C TRP A 57 -9.65 3.88 9.65
N LEU A 58 -9.56 2.86 10.52
CA LEU A 58 -10.29 1.61 10.35
C LEU A 58 -11.80 1.84 10.37
N PHE A 59 -12.30 2.62 11.32
CA PHE A 59 -13.73 2.96 11.43
C PHE A 59 -14.22 3.78 10.25
N PHE A 60 -13.40 4.73 9.79
CA PHE A 60 -13.69 5.51 8.58
C PHE A 60 -13.79 4.61 7.34
N CYS A 61 -12.81 3.72 7.11
CA CYS A 61 -12.82 2.78 6.00
C CYS A 61 -14.02 1.84 6.06
N ALA A 62 -14.33 1.28 7.24
CA ALA A 62 -15.48 0.40 7.43
C ALA A 62 -16.80 1.14 7.11
N THR A 63 -16.96 2.38 7.58
CA THR A 63 -18.13 3.21 7.29
C THR A 63 -18.25 3.54 5.82
N ALA A 64 -17.15 3.91 5.16
CA ALA A 64 -17.11 4.24 3.74
C ALA A 64 -17.47 3.03 2.87
N LEU A 65 -16.85 1.88 3.15
CA LEU A 65 -17.15 0.62 2.45
C LEU A 65 -18.61 0.17 2.70
N GLY A 66 -19.09 0.28 3.95
CA GLY A 66 -20.47 0.00 4.31
C GLY A 66 -21.46 0.89 3.56
N ALA A 67 -21.18 2.19 3.43
CA ALA A 67 -22.02 3.12 2.68
C ALA A 67 -22.02 2.80 1.17
N VAL A 68 -20.85 2.47 0.60
CA VAL A 68 -20.75 2.02 -0.80
C VAL A 68 -21.53 0.72 -1.01
N TRP A 69 -21.36 -0.27 -0.15
CA TRP A 69 -22.09 -1.52 -0.20
C TRP A 69 -23.61 -1.29 -0.09
N ALA A 70 -24.05 -0.50 0.89
CA ALA A 70 -25.46 -0.19 1.07
C ALA A 70 -26.06 0.54 -0.15
N SER A 71 -25.31 1.50 -0.74
CA SER A 71 -25.77 2.23 -1.92
C SER A 71 -26.03 1.32 -3.12
N GLN A 72 -25.33 0.19 -3.22
CA GLN A 72 -25.41 -0.73 -4.36
C GLN A 72 -26.38 -1.91 -4.11
N ARG A 73 -26.52 -2.37 -2.86
CA ARG A 73 -27.25 -3.61 -2.53
C ARG A 73 -28.62 -3.38 -1.89
N VAL A 74 -28.80 -2.26 -1.21
CA VAL A 74 -30.06 -1.98 -0.53
C VAL A 74 -31.04 -1.38 -1.54
N ARG A 75 -32.16 -2.08 -1.78
CA ARG A 75 -33.22 -1.69 -2.74
C ARG A 75 -33.79 -0.29 -2.52
N TRP A 76 -33.65 0.24 -1.32
CA TRP A 76 -34.09 1.60 -1.00
C TRP A 76 -33.19 2.68 -1.61
N PHE A 77 -31.91 2.35 -1.82
CA PHE A 77 -30.91 3.25 -2.41
C PHE A 77 -30.62 2.96 -3.88
N ALA A 78 -30.62 1.67 -4.27
CA ALA A 78 -30.33 1.24 -5.64
C ALA A 78 -31.64 1.13 -6.45
N ARG A 79 -31.62 1.53 -7.73
CA ARG A 79 -32.74 1.31 -8.66
C ARG A 79 -32.83 -0.16 -9.06
N ASP A 80 -31.71 -0.72 -9.49
CA ASP A 80 -31.55 -2.14 -9.77
C ASP A 80 -30.41 -2.64 -8.88
N PRO A 81 -30.71 -3.31 -7.73
CA PRO A 81 -29.68 -3.92 -6.93
C PRO A 81 -28.94 -4.90 -7.80
N THR A 82 -27.65 -4.68 -7.97
CA THR A 82 -26.80 -5.60 -8.71
C THR A 82 -26.95 -7.00 -8.09
N GLU A 83 -27.62 -7.90 -8.82
CA GLU A 83 -27.43 -9.32 -8.58
C GLU A 83 -25.93 -9.59 -8.68
N PRO A 84 -25.38 -10.54 -7.91
CA PRO A 84 -23.99 -10.92 -8.12
C PRO A 84 -23.89 -11.32 -9.60
N GLU A 85 -23.33 -10.40 -10.41
CA GLU A 85 -23.01 -10.71 -11.79
C GLU A 85 -22.20 -12.00 -11.75
N SER A 86 -22.67 -13.01 -12.48
CA SER A 86 -21.92 -14.24 -12.73
C SER A 86 -20.49 -13.87 -13.05
N GLU A 87 -19.56 -14.26 -12.18
CA GLU A 87 -18.10 -14.21 -12.30
C GLU A 87 -17.54 -13.32 -13.42
N VAL A 88 -17.86 -12.03 -13.42
CA VAL A 88 -17.10 -11.08 -14.22
C VAL A 88 -15.72 -11.00 -13.55
N ILE A 89 -14.76 -11.68 -14.16
CA ILE A 89 -13.35 -11.60 -13.76
C ILE A 89 -12.98 -10.11 -13.76
N ASN A 90 -12.80 -9.56 -12.56
CA ASN A 90 -12.40 -8.17 -12.43
C ASN A 90 -10.90 -8.05 -12.75
N PRO A 91 -10.51 -7.51 -13.91
CA PRO A 91 -9.12 -7.50 -14.36
C PRO A 91 -8.21 -6.63 -13.49
N SER A 92 -8.78 -5.72 -12.70
CA SER A 92 -8.01 -4.89 -11.77
C SER A 92 -7.68 -5.62 -10.45
N ALA A 93 -8.39 -6.70 -10.12
CA ALA A 93 -8.21 -7.42 -8.86
C ALA A 93 -6.77 -7.93 -8.65
N PRO A 94 -6.10 -8.59 -9.61
CA PRO A 94 -4.73 -9.03 -9.45
C PRO A 94 -3.74 -7.89 -9.20
N PHE A 95 -4.04 -6.70 -9.68
CA PHE A 95 -3.16 -5.53 -9.51
C PHE A 95 -3.38 -4.79 -8.20
N LEU A 96 -4.61 -4.74 -7.69
CA LEU A 96 -4.97 -3.91 -6.53
C LEU A 96 -5.07 -4.71 -5.22
N LEU A 97 -5.66 -5.93 -5.26
CA LEU A 97 -5.92 -6.68 -4.04
C LEU A 97 -4.68 -7.02 -3.22
N PRO A 98 -3.48 -7.31 -3.82
CA PRO A 98 -2.28 -7.53 -3.02
C PRO A 98 -1.91 -6.32 -2.17
N LEU A 99 -1.91 -5.11 -2.74
CA LEU A 99 -1.63 -3.87 -2.00
C LEU A 99 -2.71 -3.60 -0.95
N LEU A 100 -3.99 -3.72 -1.32
CA LEU A 100 -5.11 -3.49 -0.39
C LEU A 100 -5.08 -4.45 0.79
N ALA A 101 -4.72 -5.72 0.58
CA ALA A 101 -4.58 -6.71 1.64
C ALA A 101 -3.42 -6.36 2.59
N VAL A 102 -2.27 -5.94 2.06
CA VAL A 102 -1.13 -5.48 2.86
C VAL A 102 -1.50 -4.25 3.68
N VAL A 103 -2.17 -3.25 3.07
CA VAL A 103 -2.62 -2.03 3.76
C VAL A 103 -3.68 -2.34 4.82
N ALA A 104 -4.66 -3.19 4.50
CA ALA A 104 -5.69 -3.60 5.47
C ALA A 104 -5.06 -4.32 6.68
N THR A 105 -4.12 -5.24 6.43
CA THR A 105 -3.39 -5.91 7.51
C THR A 105 -2.56 -4.90 8.30
N ALA A 106 -1.94 -3.91 7.65
CA ALA A 106 -1.19 -2.85 8.31
C ALA A 106 -2.07 -1.97 9.21
N LEU A 107 -3.30 -1.68 8.79
CA LEU A 107 -4.27 -0.93 9.61
C LEU A 107 -4.68 -1.73 10.85
N VAL A 108 -4.93 -3.03 10.69
CA VAL A 108 -5.32 -3.90 11.81
C VAL A 108 -4.15 -4.16 12.76
N SER A 109 -2.98 -4.57 12.24
CA SER A 109 -1.79 -4.81 13.08
C SER A 109 -1.32 -3.54 13.78
N GLY A 110 -1.43 -2.41 13.10
CA GLY A 110 -1.10 -1.11 13.64
C GLY A 110 -1.93 -0.67 14.85
N LEU A 111 -3.11 -1.28 15.10
CA LEU A 111 -3.86 -1.06 16.35
C LEU A 111 -3.10 -1.52 17.59
N PHE A 112 -2.30 -2.57 17.43
CA PHE A 112 -1.53 -3.21 18.48
C PHE A 112 -0.04 -2.80 18.47
N ALA A 113 0.33 -1.90 17.54
CA ALA A 113 1.69 -1.41 17.46
C ALA A 113 1.94 -0.36 18.55
N GLY A 114 3.00 -0.59 19.32
CA GLY A 114 3.63 0.41 20.17
C GLY A 114 4.82 1.01 19.43
N GLU A 115 5.99 0.94 20.03
CA GLU A 115 7.27 1.32 19.43
C GLU A 115 7.64 0.45 18.22
N LEU A 116 7.23 -0.83 18.23
CA LEU A 116 7.49 -1.81 17.19
C LEU A 116 6.18 -2.44 16.68
N ASP A 117 6.05 -2.61 15.37
CA ASP A 117 4.98 -3.42 14.79
C ASP A 117 5.35 -4.92 14.83
N TYR A 118 5.00 -5.57 15.94
CA TYR A 118 5.26 -6.99 16.15
C TYR A 118 4.65 -7.89 15.08
N PHE A 119 3.54 -7.47 14.48
CA PHE A 119 2.79 -8.23 13.48
C PHE A 119 3.23 -7.96 12.04
N TYR A 120 4.33 -7.24 11.84
CA TYR A 120 4.85 -6.99 10.50
C TYR A 120 5.04 -8.29 9.66
N PRO A 121 5.57 -9.40 10.21
CA PRO A 121 5.67 -10.66 9.45
C PRO A 121 4.32 -11.21 8.96
N VAL A 122 3.23 -10.98 9.72
CA VAL A 122 1.87 -11.39 9.30
C VAL A 122 1.43 -10.60 8.07
N ARG A 123 1.74 -9.30 8.01
CA ARG A 123 1.49 -8.46 6.83
C ARG A 123 2.19 -8.99 5.59
N VAL A 124 3.44 -9.41 5.73
CA VAL A 124 4.24 -10.02 4.66
C VAL A 124 3.60 -11.33 4.21
N LEU A 125 3.21 -12.19 5.15
CA LEU A 125 2.54 -13.46 4.84
C LEU A 125 1.24 -13.25 4.07
N VAL A 126 0.39 -12.31 4.51
CA VAL A 126 -0.87 -11.98 3.80
C VAL A 126 -0.59 -11.50 2.38
N GLY A 127 0.40 -10.60 2.20
CA GLY A 127 0.82 -10.16 0.87
C GLY A 127 1.27 -11.32 -0.03
N LEU A 128 2.09 -12.22 0.49
CA LEU A 128 2.54 -13.42 -0.23
C LEU A 128 1.38 -14.36 -0.59
N LEU A 129 0.42 -14.56 0.32
CA LEU A 129 -0.74 -15.42 0.07
C LEU A 129 -1.62 -14.86 -1.06
N VAL A 130 -1.88 -13.54 -1.07
CA VAL A 130 -2.66 -12.91 -2.13
C VAL A 130 -1.90 -12.92 -3.46
N LEU A 131 -0.59 -12.66 -3.46
CA LEU A 131 0.25 -12.81 -4.66
C LEU A 131 0.24 -14.26 -5.18
N ALA A 132 0.31 -15.24 -4.29
CA ALA A 132 0.24 -16.65 -4.66
C ALA A 132 -1.13 -17.05 -5.22
N TRP A 133 -2.22 -16.44 -4.74
CA TRP A 133 -3.57 -16.65 -5.28
C TRP A 133 -3.65 -16.24 -6.75
N TYR A 134 -3.09 -15.09 -7.10
CA TYR A 134 -3.08 -14.57 -8.47
C TYR A 134 -1.86 -15.00 -9.30
N ARG A 135 -1.08 -16.00 -8.86
CA ARG A 135 0.17 -16.40 -9.54
C ARG A 135 0.00 -16.78 -11.01
N ARG A 136 -1.16 -17.32 -11.39
CA ARG A 136 -1.43 -17.69 -12.78
C ARG A 136 -1.52 -16.46 -13.68
N ASP A 137 -2.29 -15.46 -13.24
CA ASP A 137 -2.45 -14.18 -13.96
C ASP A 137 -1.09 -13.49 -14.16
N TYR A 138 -0.25 -13.48 -13.13
CA TYR A 138 1.09 -12.89 -13.24
C TYR A 138 2.01 -13.69 -14.15
N LEU A 139 2.03 -15.02 -14.07
CA LEU A 139 2.91 -15.85 -14.88
C LEU A 139 2.55 -15.79 -16.36
N GLU A 140 1.27 -15.76 -16.71
CA GLU A 140 0.80 -15.60 -18.08
C GLU A 140 1.15 -14.22 -18.64
N GLY A 141 0.78 -13.16 -17.92
CA GLY A 141 1.12 -11.79 -18.28
C GLY A 141 2.62 -11.56 -18.38
N PHE A 142 3.39 -12.10 -17.46
CA PHE A 142 4.83 -11.96 -17.41
C PHE A 142 5.53 -12.67 -18.58
N ARG A 143 5.16 -13.93 -18.87
CA ARG A 143 5.69 -14.68 -20.03
C ARG A 143 5.38 -14.00 -21.35
N ALA A 144 4.16 -13.47 -21.50
CA ALA A 144 3.75 -12.75 -22.70
C ALA A 144 4.58 -11.48 -22.94
N HIS A 145 4.97 -10.76 -21.88
CA HIS A 145 5.69 -9.50 -22.00
C HIS A 145 7.21 -9.67 -22.06
N LEU A 146 7.78 -10.67 -21.37
CA LEU A 146 9.23 -10.90 -21.38
C LEU A 146 9.76 -11.30 -22.76
N ARG A 147 9.05 -12.15 -23.51
CA ARG A 147 9.45 -12.61 -24.86
C ARG A 147 10.94 -12.95 -24.96
N GLY A 148 11.47 -13.69 -23.98
CA GLY A 148 12.89 -14.06 -23.91
C GLY A 148 13.85 -13.00 -23.35
N ARG A 149 13.35 -11.82 -22.95
CA ARG A 149 14.16 -10.78 -22.28
C ARG A 149 14.38 -11.14 -20.81
N SER A 150 15.54 -10.77 -20.27
CA SER A 150 15.85 -10.98 -18.85
C SER A 150 14.96 -10.11 -17.94
N ILE A 151 14.56 -10.66 -16.80
CA ILE A 151 13.91 -9.93 -15.71
C ILE A 151 14.86 -8.88 -15.12
N LEU A 152 16.11 -9.31 -14.85
CA LEU A 152 17.15 -8.41 -14.34
C LEU A 152 17.72 -7.58 -15.49
N SER A 153 17.65 -6.28 -15.32
CA SER A 153 18.17 -5.30 -16.24
C SER A 153 19.13 -4.38 -15.49
N TRP A 154 20.33 -4.18 -16.01
CA TRP A 154 21.29 -3.26 -15.43
C TRP A 154 20.74 -1.83 -15.34
N GLN A 155 19.84 -1.44 -16.28
CA GLN A 155 19.17 -0.14 -16.25
C GLN A 155 18.24 -0.01 -15.05
N ALA A 156 17.46 -1.06 -14.75
CA ALA A 156 16.59 -1.08 -13.57
C ALA A 156 17.42 -1.00 -12.28
N VAL A 157 18.51 -1.74 -12.21
CA VAL A 157 19.45 -1.67 -11.07
C VAL A 157 20.02 -0.26 -10.93
N ALA A 158 20.48 0.35 -12.03
CA ALA A 158 21.03 1.71 -12.02
C ALA A 158 19.98 2.75 -11.57
N VAL A 159 18.72 2.62 -12.02
CA VAL A 159 17.62 3.47 -11.52
C VAL A 159 17.41 3.26 -10.03
N GLY A 160 17.41 2.02 -9.55
CA GLY A 160 17.24 1.73 -8.12
C GLY A 160 18.36 2.34 -7.26
N ILE A 161 19.60 2.26 -7.69
CA ILE A 161 20.73 2.90 -7.02
C ILE A 161 20.58 4.43 -7.05
N GLY A 162 20.17 5.00 -8.19
CA GLY A 162 19.95 6.44 -8.31
C GLY A 162 18.82 6.93 -7.40
N VAL A 163 17.70 6.18 -7.30
CA VAL A 163 16.61 6.49 -6.38
C VAL A 163 17.10 6.42 -4.93
N TYR A 164 17.86 5.39 -4.57
CA TYR A 164 18.46 5.29 -3.23
C TYR A 164 19.30 6.51 -2.89
N ALA A 165 20.22 6.91 -3.79
CA ALA A 165 21.09 8.08 -3.56
C ALA A 165 20.26 9.38 -3.39
N LEU A 166 19.24 9.57 -4.22
CA LEU A 166 18.32 10.72 -4.09
C LEU A 166 17.49 10.66 -2.79
N TRP A 167 17.00 9.48 -2.43
CA TRP A 167 16.25 9.28 -1.19
C TRP A 167 17.08 9.67 0.04
N ILE A 168 18.28 9.12 0.13
CA ILE A 168 19.23 9.42 1.22
C ILE A 168 19.58 10.91 1.23
N GLY A 169 19.85 11.50 0.06
CA GLY A 169 20.15 12.93 -0.06
C GLY A 169 19.00 13.83 0.39
N ILE A 170 17.77 13.50 0.01
CA ILE A 170 16.56 14.24 0.44
C ILE A 170 16.35 14.08 1.95
N THR A 171 16.48 12.85 2.48
CA THR A 171 16.32 12.60 3.91
C THR A 171 17.37 13.36 4.72
N ALA A 172 18.62 13.37 4.29
CA ALA A 172 19.70 14.11 4.97
C ALA A 172 19.46 15.62 5.03
N LEU A 173 18.70 16.19 4.08
CA LEU A 173 18.33 17.61 4.06
C LEU A 173 17.11 17.92 4.93
N THR A 174 16.21 16.96 5.11
CA THR A 174 14.93 17.15 5.82
C THR A 174 14.96 16.63 7.25
N ASP A 175 15.75 15.58 7.50
CA ASP A 175 15.91 14.93 8.79
C ASP A 175 17.33 14.33 8.86
N PRO A 176 18.33 15.07 9.38
CA PRO A 176 19.71 14.62 9.41
C PRO A 176 19.84 13.32 10.20
N PHE A 177 20.50 12.33 9.58
CA PHE A 177 20.72 11.03 10.20
C PHE A 177 21.54 11.16 11.50
N ALA A 178 20.95 10.77 12.62
CA ALA A 178 21.68 10.33 13.79
C ALA A 178 21.87 8.81 13.71
N ALA A 179 23.02 8.29 14.13
CA ALA A 179 23.14 6.87 14.39
C ALA A 179 22.23 6.53 15.56
N GLU A 180 21.24 5.68 15.30
CA GLU A 180 20.23 5.32 16.28
C GLU A 180 20.45 3.89 16.75
N SER A 181 20.12 3.63 18.00
CA SER A 181 20.00 2.26 18.49
C SER A 181 18.76 1.61 17.85
N PRO A 182 18.76 0.28 17.66
CA PRO A 182 17.53 -0.41 17.30
C PRO A 182 16.45 -0.11 18.32
N PRO A 183 15.15 -0.17 17.94
CA PRO A 183 14.05 0.00 18.86
C PRO A 183 14.22 -0.85 20.10
N GLU A 184 13.99 -0.31 21.29
CA GLU A 184 14.20 -1.01 22.57
C GLU A 184 13.41 -2.33 22.60
N ALA A 185 12.18 -2.30 22.09
CA ALA A 185 11.33 -3.47 21.95
C ALA A 185 11.98 -4.60 21.13
N LEU A 186 12.78 -4.27 20.12
CA LEU A 186 13.54 -5.25 19.33
C LEU A 186 14.79 -5.74 20.08
N ALA A 187 15.45 -4.84 20.80
CA ALA A 187 16.67 -5.16 21.56
C ALA A 187 16.41 -6.13 22.73
N VAL A 188 15.25 -6.03 23.39
CA VAL A 188 14.86 -6.92 24.50
C VAL A 188 14.12 -8.19 24.04
N MET A 189 13.80 -8.30 22.74
CA MET A 189 13.08 -9.46 22.20
C MET A 189 13.95 -10.73 22.24
N ALA A 190 13.32 -11.88 22.52
CA ALA A 190 14.01 -13.17 22.44
C ALA A 190 14.65 -13.36 21.05
N PRO A 191 15.93 -13.78 20.95
CA PRO A 191 16.66 -13.81 19.68
C PRO A 191 15.96 -14.52 18.51
N PRO A 192 15.25 -15.67 18.71
CA PRO A 192 14.52 -16.30 17.62
C PRO A 192 13.38 -15.43 17.08
N LEU A 193 12.67 -14.72 17.95
CA LEU A 193 11.57 -13.83 17.55
C LEU A 193 12.10 -12.57 16.86
N ALA A 194 13.18 -11.99 17.36
CA ALA A 194 13.86 -10.88 16.69
C ALA A 194 14.33 -11.27 15.30
N ALA A 195 14.90 -12.46 15.12
CA ALA A 195 15.31 -12.98 13.81
C ALA A 195 14.10 -13.13 12.87
N VAL A 196 12.99 -13.70 13.33
CA VAL A 196 11.75 -13.82 12.52
C VAL A 196 11.24 -12.45 12.12
N TRP A 197 11.26 -11.47 13.04
CA TRP A 197 10.83 -10.11 12.74
C TRP A 197 11.73 -9.44 11.70
N ILE A 198 13.06 -9.51 11.84
CA ILE A 198 14.04 -8.93 10.91
C ILE A 198 13.92 -9.58 9.53
N ILE A 199 13.84 -10.92 9.47
CA ILE A 199 13.65 -11.65 8.20
C ILE A 199 12.33 -11.23 7.55
N GLY A 200 11.24 -11.18 8.31
CA GLY A 200 9.96 -10.70 7.83
C GLY A 200 10.05 -9.27 7.28
N ARG A 201 10.75 -8.39 8.00
CA ARG A 201 10.96 -6.99 7.59
C ARG A 201 11.75 -6.88 6.28
N LEU A 202 12.82 -7.67 6.13
CA LEU A 202 13.62 -7.72 4.91
C LEU A 202 12.80 -8.28 3.72
N LEU A 203 12.12 -9.42 3.91
CA LEU A 203 11.27 -10.01 2.86
C LEU A 203 10.16 -9.05 2.45
N GLY A 204 9.54 -8.38 3.43
CA GLY A 204 8.53 -7.37 3.15
C GLY A 204 9.09 -6.21 2.36
N ALA A 205 10.13 -5.56 2.86
CA ALA A 205 10.70 -4.37 2.26
C ALA A 205 11.29 -4.61 0.86
N ILE A 206 12.01 -5.73 0.66
CA ILE A 206 12.77 -5.97 -0.58
C ILE A 206 11.96 -6.70 -1.64
N LEU A 207 11.00 -7.57 -1.22
CA LEU A 207 10.28 -8.41 -2.15
C LEU A 207 8.79 -8.08 -2.23
N VAL A 208 8.06 -8.15 -1.11
CA VAL A 208 6.60 -8.06 -1.15
C VAL A 208 6.12 -6.65 -1.47
N VAL A 209 6.63 -5.64 -0.76
CA VAL A 209 6.21 -4.24 -0.93
C VAL A 209 6.50 -3.74 -2.35
N PRO A 210 7.71 -3.90 -2.93
CA PRO A 210 7.95 -3.51 -4.31
C PRO A 210 7.00 -4.17 -5.31
N VAL A 211 6.71 -5.46 -5.15
CA VAL A 211 5.82 -6.17 -6.07
C VAL A 211 4.40 -5.63 -5.97
N VAL A 212 3.82 -5.56 -4.77
CA VAL A 212 2.42 -5.15 -4.61
C VAL A 212 2.20 -3.69 -4.97
N GLU A 213 3.17 -2.82 -4.68
CA GLU A 213 3.09 -1.40 -5.01
C GLU A 213 3.25 -1.17 -6.52
N GLU A 214 4.24 -1.79 -7.17
CA GLU A 214 4.40 -1.61 -8.61
C GLU A 214 3.25 -2.22 -9.42
N LEU A 215 2.65 -3.33 -8.97
CA LEU A 215 1.40 -3.84 -9.53
C LEU A 215 0.29 -2.78 -9.47
N ALA A 216 0.07 -2.18 -8.31
CA ALA A 216 -1.00 -1.22 -8.11
C ALA A 216 -0.74 0.12 -8.82
N PHE A 217 0.47 0.68 -8.70
CA PHE A 217 0.75 2.02 -9.20
C PHE A 217 1.15 2.04 -10.69
N ARG A 218 2.00 1.12 -11.12
CA ARG A 218 2.51 1.06 -12.51
C ARG A 218 1.75 0.06 -13.36
N GLY A 219 1.37 -1.07 -12.77
CA GLY A 219 0.54 -2.07 -13.44
C GLY A 219 -0.88 -1.60 -13.68
N PHE A 220 -1.48 -0.89 -12.73
CA PHE A 220 -2.87 -0.43 -12.80
C PHE A 220 -3.00 1.08 -12.91
N LEU A 221 -2.69 1.85 -11.85
CA LEU A 221 -3.09 3.25 -11.73
C LEU A 221 -2.56 4.13 -12.88
N LEU A 222 -1.27 4.05 -13.18
CA LEU A 222 -0.64 4.80 -14.26
C LEU A 222 -1.34 4.52 -15.59
N ARG A 223 -1.56 3.24 -15.90
CA ARG A 223 -2.22 2.81 -17.14
C ARG A 223 -3.69 3.21 -17.17
N ARG A 224 -4.38 3.16 -16.03
CA ARG A 224 -5.79 3.57 -15.88
C ARG A 224 -6.02 5.07 -16.06
N ILE A 225 -5.04 5.91 -15.72
CA ILE A 225 -5.07 7.34 -16.01
C ILE A 225 -4.88 7.60 -17.51
N ILE A 226 -4.11 6.75 -18.20
CA ILE A 226 -3.89 6.86 -19.65
C ILE A 226 -5.14 6.43 -20.43
N GLY A 227 -5.82 5.35 -20.01
CA GLY A 227 -7.00 4.82 -20.70
C GLY A 227 -7.94 4.05 -19.79
N SER A 228 -9.24 4.08 -20.13
CA SER A 228 -10.28 3.41 -19.34
C SER A 228 -10.13 1.88 -19.33
N GLU A 229 -9.65 1.30 -20.42
CA GLU A 229 -9.32 -0.12 -20.53
C GLU A 229 -7.81 -0.29 -20.32
N PHE A 230 -7.39 -0.23 -19.06
CA PHE A 230 -5.97 -0.17 -18.72
C PHE A 230 -5.18 -1.40 -19.23
N GLU A 231 -5.83 -2.55 -19.41
CA GLU A 231 -5.21 -3.78 -19.92
C GLU A 231 -4.68 -3.60 -21.34
N THR A 232 -5.32 -2.77 -22.14
CA THR A 232 -4.92 -2.48 -23.53
C THR A 232 -3.78 -1.48 -23.61
N VAL A 233 -3.52 -0.74 -22.52
CA VAL A 233 -2.45 0.25 -22.46
C VAL A 233 -1.11 -0.46 -22.28
N ARG A 234 -0.22 -0.32 -23.25
CA ARG A 234 1.12 -0.91 -23.22
C ARG A 234 1.99 -0.26 -22.15
N TYR A 235 2.90 -1.01 -21.53
CA TYR A 235 3.77 -0.53 -20.44
C TYR A 235 4.76 0.57 -20.87
N GLU A 236 5.16 0.63 -22.13
CA GLU A 236 6.00 1.69 -22.68
C GLU A 236 5.25 2.99 -22.98
N ARG A 237 3.91 2.98 -22.95
CA ARG A 237 3.10 4.17 -23.20
C ARG A 237 3.35 5.22 -22.13
N TRP A 238 3.78 6.40 -22.53
CA TRP A 238 4.11 7.49 -21.61
C TRP A 238 3.06 8.61 -21.70
N SER A 239 2.69 9.09 -20.53
CA SER A 239 1.86 10.28 -20.35
C SER A 239 2.35 11.00 -19.09
N TRP A 240 2.75 12.25 -19.23
CA TRP A 240 3.18 13.05 -18.07
C TRP A 240 2.11 13.19 -17.00
N PRO A 241 0.82 13.51 -17.32
CA PRO A 241 -0.23 13.55 -16.32
C PRO A 241 -0.39 12.23 -15.57
N ALA A 242 -0.28 11.09 -16.27
CA ALA A 242 -0.38 9.78 -15.65
C ALA A 242 0.84 9.46 -14.77
N ALA A 243 2.05 9.78 -15.23
CA ALA A 243 3.26 9.60 -14.45
C ALA A 243 3.25 10.46 -13.18
N ILE A 244 2.90 11.74 -13.29
CA ILE A 244 2.79 12.66 -12.16
C ILE A 244 1.67 12.20 -11.22
N GLY A 245 0.46 11.95 -11.73
CA GLY A 245 -0.70 11.57 -10.92
C GLY A 245 -0.47 10.27 -10.13
N SER A 246 0.06 9.22 -10.80
CA SER A 246 0.37 7.96 -10.11
C SER A 246 1.51 8.12 -9.09
N SER A 247 2.49 8.99 -9.35
CA SER A 247 3.60 9.25 -8.43
C SER A 247 3.19 10.09 -7.23
N LEU A 248 2.23 11.01 -7.38
CA LEU A 248 1.64 11.75 -6.26
C LEU A 248 0.88 10.82 -5.32
N VAL A 249 0.08 9.89 -5.89
CA VAL A 249 -0.64 8.90 -5.06
C VAL A 249 0.37 7.97 -4.37
N PHE A 250 1.42 7.51 -5.07
CA PHE A 250 2.50 6.72 -4.49
C PHE A 250 3.20 7.46 -3.33
N ALA A 251 3.51 8.74 -3.52
CA ALA A 251 4.14 9.59 -2.51
C ALA A 251 3.29 9.72 -1.23
N ALA A 252 1.96 9.75 -1.36
CA ALA A 252 1.05 9.84 -0.21
C ALA A 252 1.10 8.62 0.72
N PHE A 253 1.68 7.49 0.28
CA PHE A 253 1.93 6.31 1.12
C PHE A 253 3.25 6.37 1.89
N HIS A 254 4.07 7.40 1.66
CA HIS A 254 5.41 7.52 2.23
C HIS A 254 5.50 8.74 3.14
N GLN A 255 6.13 8.59 4.30
CA GLN A 255 6.40 9.73 5.21
C GLN A 255 7.30 10.76 4.53
N GLN A 256 8.36 10.28 3.84
CA GLN A 256 9.22 11.10 2.99
C GLN A 256 8.57 11.30 1.61
N TRP A 257 7.51 12.12 1.56
CA TRP A 257 6.67 12.28 0.37
C TRP A 257 7.42 12.84 -0.86
N ILE A 258 8.43 13.71 -0.66
CA ILE A 258 9.27 14.23 -1.76
C ILE A 258 10.08 13.09 -2.37
N GLY A 259 10.76 12.30 -1.53
CA GLY A 259 11.47 11.10 -1.96
C GLY A 259 10.56 10.12 -2.66
N GLY A 260 9.36 9.87 -2.10
CA GLY A 260 8.34 9.02 -2.69
C GLY A 260 7.88 9.50 -4.07
N PHE A 261 7.69 10.81 -4.25
CA PHE A 261 7.31 11.38 -5.55
C PHE A 261 8.41 11.18 -6.61
N VAL A 262 9.66 11.48 -6.26
CA VAL A 262 10.81 11.31 -7.16
C VAL A 262 11.02 9.84 -7.50
N ALA A 263 10.97 8.95 -6.51
CA ALA A 263 11.03 7.50 -6.70
C ALA A 263 9.91 7.03 -7.65
N GLY A 264 8.69 7.53 -7.41
CA GLY A 264 7.53 7.24 -8.24
C GLY A 264 7.72 7.52 -9.72
N LEU A 265 8.25 8.69 -10.04
CA LEU A 265 8.56 9.09 -11.41
C LEU A 265 9.67 8.22 -12.03
N LEU A 266 10.72 7.92 -11.27
CA LEU A 266 11.86 7.15 -11.76
C LEU A 266 11.51 5.67 -11.97
N TYR A 267 10.65 5.07 -11.12
CA TYR A 267 10.14 3.70 -11.34
C TYR A 267 9.23 3.64 -12.58
N ALA A 268 8.36 4.65 -12.79
CA ALA A 268 7.57 4.75 -14.01
C ALA A 268 8.46 4.91 -15.26
N TYR A 269 9.55 5.65 -15.15
CA TYR A 269 10.54 5.77 -16.23
C TYR A 269 11.27 4.44 -16.50
N ALA A 270 11.67 3.69 -15.45
CA ALA A 270 12.29 2.37 -15.60
C ALA A 270 11.38 1.42 -16.39
N GLN A 271 10.09 1.34 -16.02
CA GLN A 271 9.08 0.57 -16.74
C GLN A 271 9.00 0.95 -18.23
N LYS A 272 8.88 2.25 -18.50
CA LYS A 272 8.76 2.79 -19.87
C LYS A 272 9.90 2.35 -20.78
N ARG A 273 11.14 2.38 -20.26
CA ARG A 273 12.37 2.13 -21.03
C ARG A 273 12.37 0.80 -21.79
N ARG A 274 11.88 -0.26 -21.18
CA ARG A 274 11.83 -1.59 -21.77
C ARG A 274 10.38 -2.09 -21.97
N GLY A 275 9.38 -1.34 -21.51
CA GLY A 275 7.98 -1.78 -21.54
C GLY A 275 7.75 -3.00 -20.62
N LEU A 276 8.45 -3.08 -19.50
CA LEU A 276 8.36 -4.20 -18.56
C LEU A 276 8.10 -3.68 -17.14
N LEU A 277 7.01 -4.15 -16.55
CA LEU A 277 6.68 -3.85 -15.13
C LEU A 277 7.78 -4.36 -14.19
N SER A 278 8.45 -5.47 -14.55
CA SER A 278 9.58 -6.00 -13.79
C SER A 278 10.73 -5.00 -13.61
N ASP A 279 10.92 -4.06 -14.53
CA ASP A 279 11.98 -3.06 -14.37
C ASP A 279 11.67 -2.06 -13.25
N ALA A 280 10.41 -1.69 -13.08
CA ALA A 280 9.98 -0.89 -11.93
C ALA A 280 10.13 -1.68 -10.62
N ILE A 281 9.68 -2.94 -10.61
CA ILE A 281 9.80 -3.83 -9.44
C ILE A 281 11.28 -4.01 -9.04
N VAL A 282 12.16 -4.30 -9.99
CA VAL A 282 13.60 -4.47 -9.72
C VAL A 282 14.23 -3.17 -9.22
N ALA A 283 13.94 -2.03 -9.85
CA ALA A 283 14.45 -0.74 -9.40
C ALA A 283 14.03 -0.44 -7.95
N HIS A 284 12.75 -0.65 -7.63
CA HIS A 284 12.21 -0.46 -6.29
C HIS A 284 12.83 -1.43 -5.27
N ALA A 285 12.94 -2.71 -5.61
CA ALA A 285 13.57 -3.72 -4.76
C ALA A 285 15.04 -3.40 -4.46
N VAL A 286 15.80 -2.91 -5.45
CA VAL A 286 17.19 -2.47 -5.27
C VAL A 286 17.27 -1.26 -4.34
N THR A 287 16.41 -0.26 -4.51
CA THR A 287 16.33 0.89 -3.61
C THR A 287 16.11 0.43 -2.17
N ASN A 288 15.10 -0.42 -1.95
CA ASN A 288 14.74 -0.90 -0.61
C ASN A 288 15.82 -1.82 0.00
N ALA A 289 16.51 -2.62 -0.83
CA ALA A 289 17.63 -3.43 -0.36
C ALA A 289 18.81 -2.57 0.14
N LEU A 290 19.11 -1.48 -0.57
CA LEU A 290 20.15 -0.53 -0.14
C LEU A 290 19.74 0.24 1.11
N ILE A 291 18.48 0.65 1.24
CA ILE A 291 17.94 1.25 2.48
C ILE A 291 18.05 0.23 3.63
N ALA A 292 17.66 -1.02 3.43
CA ALA A 292 17.76 -2.06 4.44
C ALA A 292 19.22 -2.32 4.87
N ALA A 293 20.16 -2.30 3.94
CA ALA A 293 21.58 -2.38 4.25
C ALA A 293 22.06 -1.18 5.08
N GLN A 294 21.59 0.03 4.77
CA GLN A 294 21.88 1.25 5.52
C GLN A 294 21.37 1.15 6.97
N VAL A 295 20.18 0.62 7.17
CA VAL A 295 19.61 0.39 8.51
C VAL A 295 20.43 -0.61 9.30
N LEU A 296 20.69 -1.78 8.73
CA LEU A 296 21.30 -2.89 9.47
C LEU A 296 22.82 -2.75 9.65
N LEU A 297 23.51 -2.11 8.70
CA LEU A 297 24.98 -2.00 8.74
C LEU A 297 25.46 -0.65 9.28
N ALA A 298 24.69 0.43 9.05
CA ALA A 298 25.06 1.77 9.50
C ALA A 298 24.23 2.27 10.69
N GLY A 299 23.21 1.52 11.14
CA GLY A 299 22.40 1.83 12.31
C GLY A 299 21.40 2.97 12.12
N HIS A 300 20.98 3.26 10.88
CA HIS A 300 20.02 4.34 10.60
C HIS A 300 18.58 3.81 10.68
N TRP A 301 18.12 3.47 11.89
CA TRP A 301 16.83 2.83 12.13
C TRP A 301 15.61 3.69 11.80
N SER A 302 15.76 5.02 11.79
CA SER A 302 14.72 5.97 11.35
C SER A 302 14.28 5.78 9.89
N LEU A 303 15.07 5.08 9.08
CA LEU A 303 14.70 4.75 7.71
C LEU A 303 13.67 3.59 7.60
N TRP A 304 13.34 2.95 8.71
CA TRP A 304 12.40 1.83 8.78
C TRP A 304 11.18 2.19 9.62
#